data_1f3fdc59d17952d1de94fabe21fd1081
#
_entry.id   1f3fdc59d17952d1de94fabe21fd1081
#
_cell.length_a   1.000
_cell.length_b   1.000
_cell.length_c   1.000
_cell.angle_alpha   90.00
_cell.angle_beta   90.00
_cell.angle_gamma   90.00
#
_symmetry.space_group_name_H-M   'P 1'
#
loop_
_entity.id
_entity.type
_entity.pdbx_description
1 polymer ?
#
loop_
_entity_poly.entity_id
_entity_poly.type
_entity_poly.pdbx_seq_one_letter_code
_entity_poly.pdbx_strand_id
1 'polypeptide(L)'
;MKILHLINLQGFGGAERLFIEYLKNSSFQNEILCTSNSLNKNLIPELKNFNIKYANKIASTKIKYPSFLRKYVLTKKIEASKADVTLVWDFVPRLSRKPKNTSLVYYDHGCSWRYPLTNKTLVFFGMLNNAIAISTASKRVMELRFNTTYEPKKVINRLPLKPSEIAKTLHDGNQITLGTASRLVGLKGIGISILCLSELIKLNIKANLIIAGDGEQRNELEELAIHNNVKDYISFIGYQSDMDTFYSEIDIYLSTPVTEPFGLSCIEALARGIPVIYPNIDGQPEAIKDKYCGIGIKPTLPIPEYHKLTNLDINFPYKVYDPISDTLTAPKLISPQDCASSIIEVINNYDIFSQNAIDWSKETTNYNLFIREFEHAIRENQIINHS
;
A
#
# COMPACT_ATOMS: atom_id res chain seq x y z
N MET A 1 -20.58 -11.65 16.34
CA MET A 1 -19.76 -10.47 16.62
C MET A 1 -20.15 -9.36 15.66
N LYS A 2 -20.32 -8.14 16.16
CA LYS A 2 -20.69 -6.97 15.38
C LYS A 2 -19.53 -6.00 15.28
N ILE A 3 -19.17 -5.61 14.07
CA ILE A 3 -18.05 -4.69 13.79
C ILE A 3 -18.59 -3.39 13.20
N LEU A 4 -18.14 -2.26 13.73
CA LEU A 4 -18.33 -0.97 13.11
C LEU A 4 -17.05 -0.55 12.40
N HIS A 5 -17.11 -0.43 11.08
CA HIS A 5 -16.01 0.08 10.28
C HIS A 5 -16.08 1.59 10.15
N LEU A 6 -15.05 2.27 10.67
CA LEU A 6 -14.87 3.70 10.49
C LEU A 6 -13.84 3.92 9.37
N ILE A 7 -14.31 4.38 8.20
CA ILE A 7 -13.50 4.45 6.98
C ILE A 7 -13.83 5.68 6.14
N ASN A 8 -12.83 6.15 5.37
CA ASN A 8 -13.01 7.17 4.33
C ASN A 8 -13.15 6.47 2.97
N LEU A 9 -14.28 6.67 2.30
CA LEU A 9 -14.61 6.04 1.01
C LEU A 9 -14.70 7.07 -0.14
N GLN A 10 -14.02 8.20 -0.01
CA GLN A 10 -13.94 9.21 -1.07
C GLN A 10 -12.85 8.88 -2.09
N GLY A 11 -11.78 8.21 -1.67
CA GLY A 11 -10.71 7.70 -2.52
C GLY A 11 -11.08 6.39 -3.21
N PHE A 12 -10.19 5.94 -4.09
CA PHE A 12 -10.22 4.61 -4.71
C PHE A 12 -8.79 4.10 -4.84
N GLY A 13 -8.32 3.43 -3.80
CA GLY A 13 -6.96 2.89 -3.71
C GLY A 13 -6.94 1.48 -3.15
N GLY A 14 -5.76 1.01 -2.76
CA GLY A 14 -5.56 -0.34 -2.22
C GLY A 14 -6.37 -0.60 -0.94
N ALA A 15 -6.42 0.37 -0.02
CA ALA A 15 -7.15 0.21 1.23
C ALA A 15 -8.66 0.07 1.04
N GLU A 16 -9.26 0.86 0.14
CA GLU A 16 -10.68 0.78 -0.18
C GLU A 16 -11.04 -0.53 -0.87
N ARG A 17 -10.18 -1.01 -1.78
CA ARG A 17 -10.35 -2.32 -2.44
C ARG A 17 -10.29 -3.46 -1.43
N LEU A 18 -9.28 -3.47 -0.56
CA LEU A 18 -9.16 -4.48 0.52
C LEU A 18 -10.35 -4.45 1.47
N PHE A 19 -10.89 -3.28 1.78
CA PHE A 19 -12.08 -3.15 2.60
C PHE A 19 -13.30 -3.82 1.95
N ILE A 20 -13.52 -3.59 0.66
CA ILE A 20 -14.64 -4.21 -0.08
C ILE A 20 -14.47 -5.72 -0.14
N GLU A 21 -13.28 -6.21 -0.47
CA GLU A 21 -13.01 -7.65 -0.49
C GLU A 21 -13.18 -8.27 0.90
N TYR A 22 -12.78 -7.58 1.96
CA TYR A 22 -13.06 -8.02 3.31
C TYR A 22 -14.56 -8.13 3.59
N LEU A 23 -15.35 -7.11 3.24
CA LEU A 23 -16.81 -7.14 3.45
C LEU A 23 -17.52 -8.30 2.74
N LYS A 24 -17.06 -8.67 1.54
CA LYS A 24 -17.60 -9.80 0.77
C LYS A 24 -17.33 -11.17 1.41
N ASN A 25 -16.24 -11.27 2.16
CA ASN A 25 -15.74 -12.55 2.70
C ASN A 25 -15.84 -12.65 4.23
N SER A 26 -16.27 -11.58 4.91
CA SER A 26 -16.34 -11.53 6.37
C SER A 26 -17.47 -12.37 6.93
N SER A 27 -17.18 -13.11 8.00
CA SER A 27 -18.17 -13.86 8.78
C SER A 27 -18.91 -13.00 9.82
N PHE A 28 -18.52 -11.73 10.00
CA PHE A 28 -19.08 -10.84 11.02
C PHE A 28 -20.27 -10.02 10.53
N GLN A 29 -21.06 -9.50 11.45
CA GLN A 29 -22.04 -8.47 11.16
C GLN A 29 -21.34 -7.12 11.00
N ASN A 30 -21.21 -6.63 9.77
CA ASN A 30 -20.48 -5.43 9.44
C ASN A 30 -21.40 -4.22 9.30
N GLU A 31 -21.12 -3.12 10.02
CA GLU A 31 -21.73 -1.80 9.84
C GLU A 31 -20.67 -0.81 9.34
N ILE A 32 -21.05 0.10 8.44
CA ILE A 32 -20.15 1.08 7.85
C ILE A 32 -20.51 2.49 8.33
N LEU A 33 -19.56 3.17 8.95
CA LEU A 33 -19.64 4.59 9.30
C LEU A 33 -18.62 5.36 8.46
N CYS A 34 -19.08 5.87 7.30
CA CYS A 34 -18.25 6.60 6.37
C CYS A 34 -17.91 7.99 6.89
N THR A 35 -16.62 8.35 6.91
CA THR A 35 -16.13 9.65 7.39
C THR A 35 -16.08 10.73 6.31
N SER A 36 -16.11 10.35 5.04
CA SER A 36 -16.29 11.28 3.92
C SER A 36 -17.77 11.71 3.76
N ASN A 37 -17.99 12.72 2.93
CA ASN A 37 -19.34 13.23 2.67
C ASN A 37 -20.02 12.57 1.49
N SER A 38 -19.24 11.88 0.66
CA SER A 38 -19.65 11.16 -0.55
C SER A 38 -18.81 9.90 -0.70
N LEU A 39 -19.33 8.97 -1.46
CA LEU A 39 -18.61 7.77 -1.90
C LEU A 39 -17.94 8.04 -3.24
N ASN A 40 -16.83 7.39 -3.48
CA ASN A 40 -16.25 7.32 -4.81
C ASN A 40 -17.22 6.58 -5.76
N LYS A 41 -17.38 7.09 -6.97
CA LYS A 41 -18.33 6.52 -7.95
C LYS A 41 -18.06 5.04 -8.26
N ASN A 42 -16.79 4.67 -8.28
CA ASN A 42 -16.36 3.29 -8.56
C ASN A 42 -16.68 2.31 -7.43
N LEU A 43 -16.90 2.80 -6.19
CA LEU A 43 -17.25 1.98 -5.03
C LEU A 43 -18.77 1.77 -4.89
N ILE A 44 -19.59 2.62 -5.50
CA ILE A 44 -21.07 2.59 -5.33
C ILE A 44 -21.67 1.23 -5.72
N PRO A 45 -21.31 0.62 -6.86
CA PRO A 45 -21.86 -0.68 -7.24
C PRO A 45 -21.56 -1.80 -6.23
N GLU A 46 -20.34 -1.81 -5.71
CA GLU A 46 -19.82 -2.81 -4.77
C GLU A 46 -20.48 -2.71 -3.39
N LEU A 47 -20.88 -1.51 -3.00
CA LEU A 47 -21.43 -1.19 -1.68
C LEU A 47 -22.96 -1.17 -1.64
N LYS A 48 -23.64 -1.51 -2.72
CA LYS A 48 -25.10 -1.44 -2.87
C LYS A 48 -25.89 -2.20 -1.78
N ASN A 49 -25.35 -3.33 -1.34
CA ASN A 49 -25.99 -4.23 -0.37
C ASN A 49 -25.62 -3.89 1.09
N PHE A 50 -24.79 -2.87 1.32
CA PHE A 50 -24.35 -2.49 2.66
C PHE A 50 -25.01 -1.20 3.13
N ASN A 51 -25.46 -1.19 4.40
CA ASN A 51 -26.02 0.02 5.01
C ASN A 51 -24.90 0.97 5.43
N ILE A 52 -24.77 2.08 4.71
CA ILE A 52 -23.72 3.08 4.94
C ILE A 52 -24.31 4.27 5.70
N LYS A 53 -23.82 4.50 6.91
CA LYS A 53 -24.07 5.70 7.70
C LYS A 53 -22.92 6.70 7.51
N TYR A 54 -23.21 8.00 7.64
CA TYR A 54 -22.20 9.04 7.51
C TYR A 54 -21.86 9.65 8.86
N ALA A 55 -20.58 9.74 9.17
CA ALA A 55 -20.07 10.30 10.42
C ALA A 55 -20.45 11.78 10.62
N ASN A 56 -20.42 12.55 9.51
CA ASN A 56 -20.60 14.00 9.51
C ASN A 56 -22.02 14.47 9.16
N LYS A 57 -23.02 13.59 9.17
CA LYS A 57 -24.41 13.96 8.89
C LYS A 57 -25.32 13.59 10.07
N ILE A 58 -26.30 14.45 10.40
CA ILE A 58 -27.45 14.12 11.24
C ILE A 58 -28.65 14.13 10.29
N ALA A 59 -29.33 13.00 10.16
CA ALA A 59 -30.26 12.73 9.05
C ALA A 59 -29.57 13.02 7.70
N SER A 60 -30.08 13.91 6.88
CA SER A 60 -29.49 14.33 5.60
C SER A 60 -28.57 15.55 5.72
N THR A 61 -28.54 16.24 6.86
CA THR A 61 -27.87 17.52 7.06
C THR A 61 -26.42 17.33 7.49
N LYS A 62 -25.48 17.98 6.75
CA LYS A 62 -24.06 17.96 7.06
C LYS A 62 -23.71 18.89 8.22
N ILE A 63 -23.02 18.34 9.22
CA ILE A 63 -22.50 19.12 10.36
C ILE A 63 -21.17 19.76 9.95
N LYS A 64 -21.15 21.08 9.75
CA LYS A 64 -19.92 21.81 9.42
C LYS A 64 -19.20 22.32 10.67
N TYR A 65 -19.91 23.04 11.54
CA TYR A 65 -19.40 23.73 12.73
C TYR A 65 -20.38 23.63 13.88
N PRO A 66 -19.91 23.78 15.12
CA PRO A 66 -18.52 23.85 15.56
C PRO A 66 -17.83 22.47 15.59
N SER A 67 -16.49 22.45 15.62
CA SER A 67 -15.70 21.20 15.53
C SER A 67 -15.90 20.26 16.72
N PHE A 68 -16.18 20.80 17.92
CA PHE A 68 -16.44 19.98 19.12
C PHE A 68 -17.73 19.18 18.98
N LEU A 69 -18.77 19.77 18.34
CA LEU A 69 -20.04 19.08 18.09
C LEU A 69 -19.81 17.87 17.15
N ARG A 70 -18.99 18.02 16.13
CA ARG A 70 -18.64 16.90 15.22
C ARG A 70 -17.95 15.76 15.96
N LYS A 71 -17.01 16.08 16.86
CA LYS A 71 -16.31 15.08 17.67
C LYS A 71 -17.31 14.36 18.58
N TYR A 72 -18.19 15.11 19.24
CA TYR A 72 -19.22 14.55 20.11
C TYR A 72 -20.18 13.64 19.34
N VAL A 73 -20.72 14.11 18.21
CA VAL A 73 -21.65 13.35 17.38
C VAL A 73 -20.99 12.06 16.84
N LEU A 74 -19.73 12.13 16.39
CA LEU A 74 -19.01 10.93 15.95
C LEU A 74 -18.88 9.91 17.08
N THR A 75 -18.43 10.36 18.26
CA THR A 75 -18.32 9.49 19.44
C THR A 75 -19.65 8.84 19.79
N LYS A 76 -20.75 9.63 19.78
CA LYS A 76 -22.10 9.13 20.07
C LYS A 76 -22.62 8.15 19.02
N LYS A 77 -22.31 8.34 17.73
CA LYS A 77 -22.68 7.39 16.68
C LYS A 77 -21.95 6.06 16.82
N ILE A 78 -20.67 6.10 17.19
CA ILE A 78 -19.92 4.90 17.51
C ILE A 78 -20.57 4.14 18.66
N GLU A 79 -20.88 4.83 19.76
CA GLU A 79 -21.53 4.20 20.91
C GLU A 79 -22.94 3.67 20.62
N ALA A 80 -23.71 4.41 19.82
CA ALA A 80 -25.07 4.01 19.41
C ALA A 80 -25.09 2.81 18.45
N SER A 81 -23.99 2.47 17.81
CA SER A 81 -23.88 1.28 16.97
C SER A 81 -23.98 -0.02 17.77
N LYS A 82 -23.60 0.03 19.06
CA LYS A 82 -23.49 -1.14 19.95
C LYS A 82 -22.61 -2.25 19.33
N ALA A 83 -21.59 -1.85 18.57
CA ALA A 83 -20.64 -2.78 18.00
C ALA A 83 -19.64 -3.27 19.07
N ASP A 84 -19.29 -4.55 19.02
CA ASP A 84 -18.30 -5.16 19.89
C ASP A 84 -16.92 -4.51 19.66
N VAL A 85 -16.59 -4.27 18.38
CA VAL A 85 -15.35 -3.62 17.95
C VAL A 85 -15.66 -2.49 16.97
N THR A 86 -15.01 -1.34 17.17
CA THR A 86 -14.92 -0.23 16.21
C THR A 86 -13.56 -0.28 15.55
N LEU A 87 -13.52 -0.66 14.28
CA LEU A 87 -12.30 -0.79 13.49
C LEU A 87 -12.08 0.47 12.65
N VAL A 88 -11.01 1.19 12.93
CA VAL A 88 -10.63 2.43 12.22
C VAL A 88 -9.64 2.10 11.11
N TRP A 89 -10.02 2.38 9.87
CA TRP A 89 -9.24 2.09 8.67
C TRP A 89 -8.34 3.26 8.28
N ASP A 90 -7.08 3.17 8.68
CA ASP A 90 -5.97 3.97 8.16
C ASP A 90 -6.13 5.50 8.20
N PHE A 91 -6.77 6.05 9.24
CA PHE A 91 -6.83 7.49 9.49
C PHE A 91 -7.02 7.82 10.99
N VAL A 92 -6.71 9.06 11.39
CA VAL A 92 -6.89 9.54 12.78
C VAL A 92 -8.22 10.26 12.91
N PRO A 93 -9.26 9.62 13.47
CA PRO A 93 -10.55 10.25 13.69
C PRO A 93 -10.46 11.28 14.82
N ARG A 94 -11.28 12.33 14.73
CA ARG A 94 -11.41 13.33 15.80
C ARG A 94 -12.52 12.91 16.75
N LEU A 95 -12.18 12.21 17.82
CA LEU A 95 -13.11 11.81 18.89
C LEU A 95 -13.13 12.84 20.02
N SER A 96 -14.25 12.95 20.75
CA SER A 96 -14.35 13.78 21.96
C SER A 96 -13.71 13.09 23.18
N ARG A 97 -13.78 11.77 23.21
CA ARG A 97 -13.21 10.86 24.23
C ARG A 97 -13.16 9.44 23.66
N LYS A 98 -12.55 8.52 24.40
CA LYS A 98 -12.65 7.09 24.09
C LYS A 98 -14.12 6.65 24.09
N PRO A 99 -14.63 6.01 23.02
CA PRO A 99 -16.00 5.47 22.99
C PRO A 99 -16.19 4.40 24.08
N LYS A 100 -17.40 4.37 24.65
CA LYS A 100 -17.79 3.35 25.63
C LYS A 100 -18.42 2.14 24.95
N ASN A 101 -18.34 0.98 25.60
CA ASN A 101 -19.00 -0.27 25.17
C ASN A 101 -18.61 -0.78 23.78
N THR A 102 -17.42 -0.43 23.31
CA THR A 102 -16.82 -0.96 22.09
C THR A 102 -15.30 -0.94 22.23
N SER A 103 -14.62 -1.93 21.73
CA SER A 103 -13.17 -1.91 21.63
C SER A 103 -12.76 -1.06 20.43
N LEU A 104 -11.90 -0.06 20.63
CA LEU A 104 -11.41 0.80 19.57
C LEU A 104 -10.09 0.22 19.03
N VAL A 105 -10.12 -0.29 17.81
CA VAL A 105 -8.99 -0.91 17.13
C VAL A 105 -8.61 -0.10 15.89
N TYR A 106 -7.33 0.09 15.66
CA TYR A 106 -6.81 0.79 14.47
C TYR A 106 -6.22 -0.24 13.52
N TYR A 107 -6.55 -0.13 12.24
CA TYR A 107 -5.96 -0.95 11.18
C TYR A 107 -5.07 -0.07 10.30
N ASP A 108 -3.76 -0.31 10.38
CA ASP A 108 -2.73 0.49 9.72
C ASP A 108 -2.38 -0.07 8.34
N HIS A 109 -2.54 0.77 7.32
CA HIS A 109 -2.09 0.54 5.95
C HIS A 109 -0.89 1.41 5.57
N GLY A 110 -0.12 1.87 6.57
CA GLY A 110 1.05 2.69 6.40
C GLY A 110 0.85 4.19 6.57
N CYS A 111 -0.33 4.64 6.99
CA CYS A 111 -0.53 6.05 7.31
C CYS A 111 0.10 6.45 8.65
N SER A 112 0.39 5.51 9.55
CA SER A 112 1.12 5.77 10.79
C SER A 112 2.49 6.41 10.55
N TRP A 113 3.16 6.16 9.43
CA TRP A 113 4.38 6.87 9.00
C TRP A 113 4.17 8.36 8.83
N ARG A 114 3.00 8.76 8.31
CA ARG A 114 2.72 10.11 7.82
C ARG A 114 2.05 11.00 8.86
N TYR A 115 1.62 10.46 9.99
CA TYR A 115 1.01 11.28 11.01
C TYR A 115 2.05 12.07 11.78
N PRO A 116 1.86 13.40 11.92
CA PRO A 116 2.73 14.22 12.77
C PRO A 116 2.56 13.81 14.23
N LEU A 117 3.64 13.85 14.99
CA LEU A 117 3.63 13.60 16.45
C LEU A 117 3.03 14.80 17.19
N THR A 118 1.74 15.00 17.03
CA THR A 118 0.98 16.05 17.73
C THR A 118 0.17 15.47 18.89
N ASN A 119 -0.21 16.30 19.86
CA ASN A 119 -1.09 15.88 20.93
C ASN A 119 -2.36 15.18 20.43
N LYS A 120 -2.91 15.61 19.28
CA LYS A 120 -4.11 14.97 18.69
C LYS A 120 -3.85 13.53 18.26
N THR A 121 -2.72 13.29 17.63
CA THR A 121 -2.33 11.96 17.16
C THR A 121 -2.01 11.06 18.36
N LEU A 122 -1.20 11.56 19.29
CA LEU A 122 -0.84 10.80 20.51
C LEU A 122 -2.07 10.47 21.37
N VAL A 123 -3.00 11.42 21.55
CA VAL A 123 -4.25 11.18 22.28
C VAL A 123 -5.09 10.11 21.58
N PHE A 124 -5.18 10.11 20.26
CA PHE A 124 -5.92 9.07 19.54
C PHE A 124 -5.29 7.69 19.72
N PHE A 125 -3.97 7.56 19.50
CA PHE A 125 -3.28 6.28 19.70
C PHE A 125 -3.34 5.82 21.16
N GLY A 126 -3.32 6.73 22.14
CA GLY A 126 -3.55 6.41 23.55
C GLY A 126 -4.99 5.98 23.90
N MET A 127 -5.98 6.26 23.05
CA MET A 127 -7.37 5.78 23.24
C MET A 127 -7.59 4.34 22.75
N LEU A 128 -6.71 3.83 21.90
CA LEU A 128 -6.90 2.51 21.29
C LEU A 128 -6.83 1.40 22.34
N ASN A 129 -7.58 0.35 22.11
CA ASN A 129 -7.44 -0.91 22.82
C ASN A 129 -6.32 -1.75 22.18
N ASN A 130 -6.21 -1.69 20.87
CA ASN A 130 -5.14 -2.33 20.12
C ASN A 130 -5.05 -1.78 18.69
N ALA A 131 -4.08 -2.27 17.91
CA ALA A 131 -3.96 -2.03 16.49
C ALA A 131 -3.64 -3.33 15.73
N ILE A 132 -3.99 -3.33 14.44
CA ILE A 132 -3.62 -4.38 13.48
C ILE A 132 -2.73 -3.71 12.44
N ALA A 133 -1.62 -4.33 12.11
CA ALA A 133 -0.64 -3.85 11.16
C ALA A 133 -0.50 -4.82 9.99
N ILE A 134 -0.43 -4.30 8.76
CA ILE A 134 -0.37 -5.11 7.54
C ILE A 134 0.98 -5.80 7.30
N SER A 135 2.00 -5.41 8.03
CA SER A 135 3.37 -5.90 7.89
C SER A 135 4.12 -5.77 9.21
N THR A 136 5.28 -6.39 9.34
CA THR A 136 6.22 -6.17 10.45
C THR A 136 6.68 -4.71 10.46
N ALA A 137 6.97 -4.15 9.30
CA ALA A 137 7.35 -2.74 9.17
C ALA A 137 6.27 -1.80 9.71
N SER A 138 5.00 -2.04 9.35
CA SER A 138 3.86 -1.26 9.84
C SER A 138 3.76 -1.36 11.37
N LYS A 139 3.87 -2.57 11.94
CA LYS A 139 3.91 -2.79 13.39
C LYS A 139 5.05 -2.00 14.04
N ARG A 140 6.28 -2.16 13.54
CA ARG A 140 7.47 -1.53 14.13
C ARG A 140 7.44 -0.01 14.05
N VAL A 141 6.96 0.55 12.94
CA VAL A 141 6.79 2.00 12.83
C VAL A 141 5.80 2.54 13.86
N MET A 142 4.69 1.85 14.10
CA MET A 142 3.74 2.23 15.15
C MET A 142 4.40 2.21 16.53
N GLU A 143 5.12 1.15 16.87
CA GLU A 143 5.82 0.99 18.15
C GLU A 143 6.90 2.07 18.34
N LEU A 144 7.75 2.28 17.34
CA LEU A 144 8.87 3.22 17.39
C LEU A 144 8.42 4.70 17.41
N ARG A 145 7.24 5.01 16.86
CA ARG A 145 6.77 6.40 16.76
C ARG A 145 5.80 6.81 17.85
N PHE A 146 4.92 5.92 18.31
CA PHE A 146 3.79 6.33 19.15
C PHE A 146 3.89 5.84 20.60
N ASN A 147 4.92 5.07 20.94
CA ASN A 147 5.11 4.51 22.27
C ASN A 147 3.80 3.92 22.83
N THR A 148 3.21 3.00 22.06
CA THR A 148 1.91 2.41 22.37
C THR A 148 1.95 1.55 23.64
N THR A 149 0.88 1.57 24.43
CA THR A 149 0.72 0.72 25.62
C THR A 149 0.21 -0.68 25.30
N TYR A 150 -0.04 -0.97 24.03
CA TYR A 150 -0.46 -2.24 23.46
C TYR A 150 0.53 -2.69 22.40
N GLU A 151 0.59 -3.98 22.17
CA GLU A 151 1.38 -4.57 21.09
C GLU A 151 0.52 -4.73 19.84
N PRO A 152 0.80 -4.00 18.73
CA PRO A 152 0.04 -4.16 17.50
C PRO A 152 0.12 -5.59 16.97
N LYS A 153 -1.02 -6.16 16.58
CA LYS A 153 -1.09 -7.49 15.97
C LYS A 153 -0.71 -7.39 14.49
N LYS A 154 0.21 -8.24 14.07
CA LYS A 154 0.58 -8.33 12.65
C LYS A 154 -0.37 -9.28 11.93
N VAL A 155 -0.97 -8.80 10.85
CA VAL A 155 -1.73 -9.61 9.89
C VAL A 155 -1.25 -9.25 8.48
N ILE A 156 -0.50 -10.14 7.87
CA ILE A 156 0.07 -9.92 6.54
C ILE A 156 -1.05 -9.81 5.50
N ASN A 157 -1.01 -8.73 4.71
CA ASN A 157 -1.96 -8.57 3.61
C ASN A 157 -1.77 -9.67 2.57
N ARG A 158 -2.90 -10.17 2.05
CA ARG A 158 -2.96 -11.12 0.93
C ARG A 158 -4.05 -10.66 -0.02
N LEU A 159 -3.88 -10.92 -1.30
CA LEU A 159 -4.86 -10.56 -2.32
C LEU A 159 -5.68 -11.76 -2.75
N PRO A 160 -6.99 -11.60 -3.05
CA PRO A 160 -7.83 -12.67 -3.57
C PRO A 160 -7.57 -12.87 -5.08
N LEU A 161 -6.33 -13.22 -5.41
CA LEU A 161 -5.89 -13.48 -6.78
C LEU A 161 -5.64 -14.97 -6.98
N LYS A 162 -5.86 -15.46 -8.20
CA LYS A 162 -5.43 -16.78 -8.62
C LYS A 162 -4.05 -16.65 -9.28
N PRO A 163 -3.00 -17.28 -8.71
CA PRO A 163 -1.70 -17.34 -9.38
C PRO A 163 -1.79 -17.96 -10.76
N SER A 164 -0.94 -17.52 -11.69
CA SER A 164 -0.74 -18.19 -12.97
C SER A 164 -0.33 -19.66 -12.76
N GLU A 165 -0.75 -20.53 -13.64
CA GLU A 165 -0.36 -21.95 -13.61
C GLU A 165 0.95 -22.21 -14.36
N ILE A 166 1.35 -21.28 -15.22
CA ILE A 166 2.51 -21.40 -16.12
C ILE A 166 3.44 -20.23 -15.87
N ALA A 167 4.72 -20.53 -15.71
CA ALA A 167 5.77 -19.53 -15.64
C ALA A 167 5.83 -18.71 -16.94
N LYS A 168 6.14 -17.43 -16.80
CA LYS A 168 6.33 -16.56 -17.95
C LYS A 168 7.69 -16.82 -18.57
N THR A 169 7.77 -16.81 -19.88
CA THR A 169 9.03 -16.77 -20.64
C THR A 169 9.24 -15.37 -21.18
N LEU A 170 10.47 -14.97 -21.46
CA LEU A 170 10.73 -13.68 -22.08
C LEU A 170 10.02 -13.60 -23.44
N HIS A 171 9.28 -12.50 -23.66
CA HIS A 171 8.45 -12.31 -24.86
C HIS A 171 9.25 -12.33 -26.16
N ASP A 172 10.39 -11.65 -26.15
CA ASP A 172 11.32 -11.60 -27.28
C ASP A 172 12.73 -11.79 -26.70
N GLY A 173 13.40 -12.88 -27.08
CA GLY A 173 14.74 -13.20 -26.58
C GLY A 173 15.80 -12.11 -26.79
N ASN A 174 15.47 -11.02 -27.51
CA ASN A 174 16.34 -9.88 -27.75
C ASN A 174 15.91 -8.57 -27.14
N GLN A 175 14.70 -8.49 -26.55
CA GLN A 175 14.16 -7.24 -25.99
C GLN A 175 13.35 -7.54 -24.72
N ILE A 176 13.54 -6.71 -23.69
CA ILE A 176 12.86 -6.82 -22.40
C ILE A 176 11.88 -5.69 -22.22
N THR A 177 10.69 -6.01 -21.71
CA THR A 177 9.70 -5.02 -21.33
C THR A 177 9.63 -4.90 -19.81
N LEU A 178 10.09 -3.76 -19.29
CA LEU A 178 9.94 -3.38 -17.91
C LEU A 178 8.57 -2.76 -17.66
N GLY A 179 8.00 -2.92 -16.48
CA GLY A 179 6.73 -2.30 -16.14
C GLY A 179 6.72 -1.71 -14.74
N THR A 180 6.00 -0.61 -14.56
CA THR A 180 5.69 -0.04 -13.25
C THR A 180 4.26 0.48 -13.23
N ALA A 181 3.53 0.27 -12.13
CA ALA A 181 2.13 0.68 -12.01
C ALA A 181 1.87 1.35 -10.66
N SER A 182 1.60 2.65 -10.67
CA SER A 182 1.29 3.41 -9.46
C SER A 182 0.71 4.79 -9.79
N ARG A 183 0.31 5.53 -8.75
CA ARG A 183 0.12 6.98 -8.90
C ARG A 183 1.46 7.64 -9.24
N LEU A 184 1.48 8.57 -10.20
CA LEU A 184 2.68 9.30 -10.59
C LEU A 184 2.92 10.47 -9.63
N VAL A 185 3.43 10.15 -8.44
CA VAL A 185 3.75 11.08 -7.35
C VAL A 185 5.15 10.81 -6.82
N GLY A 186 5.83 11.80 -6.25
CA GLY A 186 7.21 11.71 -5.82
C GLY A 186 7.53 10.51 -4.94
N LEU A 187 6.61 10.09 -4.05
CA LEU A 187 6.81 8.94 -3.18
C LEU A 187 6.98 7.60 -3.90
N LYS A 188 6.55 7.50 -5.16
CA LYS A 188 6.65 6.28 -5.96
C LYS A 188 7.96 6.15 -6.71
N GLY A 189 8.78 7.23 -6.77
CA GLY A 189 10.14 7.19 -7.29
C GLY A 189 10.27 6.75 -8.75
N ILE A 190 9.23 6.99 -9.57
CA ILE A 190 9.18 6.51 -10.98
C ILE A 190 10.37 7.03 -11.81
N GLY A 191 10.94 8.18 -11.45
CA GLY A 191 12.15 8.68 -12.10
C GLY A 191 13.33 7.69 -12.06
N ILE A 192 13.42 6.85 -11.01
CA ILE A 192 14.43 5.78 -10.95
C ILE A 192 14.20 4.74 -12.05
N SER A 193 12.94 4.37 -12.34
CA SER A 193 12.64 3.42 -13.42
C SER A 193 13.07 3.97 -14.79
N ILE A 194 12.89 5.27 -15.03
CA ILE A 194 13.33 5.95 -16.25
C ILE A 194 14.86 5.99 -16.35
N LEU A 195 15.54 6.37 -15.27
CA LEU A 195 17.00 6.37 -15.23
C LEU A 195 17.60 4.97 -15.35
N CYS A 196 16.97 3.97 -14.76
CA CYS A 196 17.36 2.57 -14.89
C CYS A 196 17.28 2.10 -16.37
N LEU A 197 16.20 2.45 -17.09
CA LEU A 197 16.10 2.19 -18.52
C LEU A 197 17.25 2.85 -19.29
N SER A 198 17.60 4.09 -18.96
CA SER A 198 18.76 4.79 -19.58
C SER A 198 20.07 4.03 -19.32
N GLU A 199 20.28 3.50 -18.12
CA GLU A 199 21.47 2.69 -17.82
C GLU A 199 21.50 1.37 -18.62
N LEU A 200 20.36 0.68 -18.76
CA LEU A 200 20.29 -0.54 -19.58
C LEU A 200 20.62 -0.28 -21.05
N ILE A 201 20.09 0.81 -21.63
CA ILE A 201 20.39 1.20 -23.00
C ILE A 201 21.88 1.51 -23.20
N LYS A 202 22.52 2.21 -22.24
CA LYS A 202 23.98 2.46 -22.25
C LYS A 202 24.80 1.16 -22.21
N LEU A 203 24.27 0.12 -21.57
CA LEU A 203 24.87 -1.21 -21.51
C LEU A 203 24.51 -2.07 -22.75
N ASN A 204 23.91 -1.48 -23.80
CA ASN A 204 23.43 -2.15 -25.01
C ASN A 204 22.39 -3.25 -24.76
N ILE A 205 21.65 -3.17 -23.65
CA ILE A 205 20.48 -4.02 -23.37
C ILE A 205 19.26 -3.39 -24.04
N LYS A 206 18.62 -4.09 -24.95
CA LYS A 206 17.37 -3.64 -25.56
C LYS A 206 16.24 -3.77 -24.56
N ALA A 207 15.72 -2.65 -24.10
CA ALA A 207 14.66 -2.61 -23.11
C ALA A 207 13.63 -1.51 -23.44
N ASN A 208 12.37 -1.78 -23.10
CA ASN A 208 11.27 -0.80 -23.07
C ASN A 208 10.74 -0.68 -21.65
N LEU A 209 10.01 0.41 -21.37
CA LEU A 209 9.35 0.64 -20.09
C LEU A 209 7.89 1.04 -20.32
N ILE A 210 6.97 0.31 -19.69
CA ILE A 210 5.55 0.65 -19.65
C ILE A 210 5.23 1.24 -18.27
N ILE A 211 4.71 2.47 -18.24
CA ILE A 211 4.32 3.18 -17.03
C ILE A 211 2.80 3.29 -16.99
N ALA A 212 2.16 2.52 -16.12
CA ALA A 212 0.73 2.54 -15.87
C ALA A 212 0.41 3.45 -14.68
N GLY A 213 -0.58 4.31 -14.82
CA GLY A 213 -1.04 5.24 -13.80
C GLY A 213 -1.02 6.68 -14.26
N ASP A 214 -1.46 7.56 -13.35
CA ASP A 214 -1.50 9.00 -13.57
C ASP A 214 -1.21 9.74 -12.26
N GLY A 215 -0.87 11.02 -12.35
CA GLY A 215 -0.55 11.85 -11.19
C GLY A 215 0.13 13.15 -11.55
N GLU A 216 0.40 13.93 -10.51
CA GLU A 216 0.93 15.29 -10.62
C GLU A 216 2.30 15.38 -11.31
N GLN A 217 3.12 14.33 -11.23
CA GLN A 217 4.46 14.30 -11.84
C GLN A 217 4.50 13.76 -13.27
N ARG A 218 3.35 13.56 -13.94
CA ARG A 218 3.36 12.96 -15.27
C ARG A 218 4.21 13.76 -16.26
N ASN A 219 4.02 15.06 -16.33
CA ASN A 219 4.72 15.92 -17.30
C ASN A 219 6.23 15.94 -17.03
N GLU A 220 6.61 16.06 -15.76
CA GLU A 220 8.03 16.07 -15.36
C GLU A 220 8.71 14.71 -15.65
N LEU A 221 7.98 13.59 -15.54
CA LEU A 221 8.49 12.27 -15.90
C LEU A 221 8.67 12.12 -17.43
N GLU A 222 7.78 12.69 -18.23
CA GLU A 222 7.90 12.73 -19.69
C GLU A 222 9.10 13.61 -20.12
N GLU A 223 9.31 14.76 -19.46
CA GLU A 223 10.50 15.61 -19.65
C GLU A 223 11.80 14.90 -19.26
N LEU A 224 11.80 14.15 -18.13
CA LEU A 224 12.94 13.34 -17.71
C LEU A 224 13.31 12.28 -18.78
N ALA A 225 12.31 11.65 -19.38
CA ALA A 225 12.52 10.67 -20.46
C ALA A 225 13.14 11.30 -21.70
N ILE A 226 12.73 12.50 -22.07
CA ILE A 226 13.30 13.28 -23.19
C ILE A 226 14.75 13.65 -22.88
N HIS A 227 15.01 14.20 -21.68
CA HIS A 227 16.35 14.64 -21.26
C HIS A 227 17.38 13.50 -21.27
N ASN A 228 16.94 12.30 -20.94
CA ASN A 228 17.80 11.10 -20.95
C ASN A 228 17.82 10.35 -22.29
N ASN A 229 17.19 10.88 -23.35
CA ASN A 229 17.11 10.27 -24.68
C ASN A 229 16.46 8.86 -24.70
N VAL A 230 15.50 8.62 -23.81
CA VAL A 230 14.81 7.31 -23.70
C VAL A 230 13.30 7.38 -23.95
N LYS A 231 12.79 8.54 -24.37
CA LYS A 231 11.34 8.75 -24.60
C LYS A 231 10.74 7.71 -25.54
N ASP A 232 11.42 7.39 -26.61
CA ASP A 232 10.93 6.45 -27.64
C ASP A 232 10.85 4.99 -27.16
N TYR A 233 11.45 4.71 -26.01
CA TYR A 233 11.42 3.41 -25.34
C TYR A 233 10.43 3.35 -24.17
N ILE A 234 9.64 4.44 -23.94
CA ILE A 234 8.72 4.53 -22.81
C ILE A 234 7.29 4.75 -23.30
N SER A 235 6.37 3.91 -22.80
CA SER A 235 4.93 4.05 -23.00
C SER A 235 4.25 4.48 -21.69
N PHE A 236 3.72 5.71 -21.64
CA PHE A 236 2.86 6.19 -20.57
C PHE A 236 1.40 5.87 -20.91
N ILE A 237 0.86 4.78 -20.36
CA ILE A 237 -0.47 4.27 -20.74
C ILE A 237 -1.62 4.82 -19.88
N GLY A 238 -1.32 5.71 -18.92
CA GLY A 238 -2.33 6.31 -18.06
C GLY A 238 -2.96 5.33 -17.06
N TYR A 239 -4.07 5.72 -16.45
CA TYR A 239 -4.80 4.85 -15.53
C TYR A 239 -5.38 3.63 -16.25
N GLN A 240 -5.10 2.44 -15.73
CA GLN A 240 -5.63 1.19 -16.24
C GLN A 240 -6.70 0.62 -15.29
N SER A 241 -7.86 0.31 -15.81
CA SER A 241 -8.90 -0.44 -15.10
C SER A 241 -8.70 -1.94 -15.21
N ASP A 242 -8.17 -2.40 -16.33
CA ASP A 242 -7.74 -3.77 -16.58
C ASP A 242 -6.22 -3.88 -16.43
N MET A 243 -5.80 -4.41 -15.29
CA MET A 243 -4.39 -4.63 -15.01
C MET A 243 -3.85 -5.93 -15.63
N ASP A 244 -4.71 -6.86 -16.06
CA ASP A 244 -4.25 -8.11 -16.67
C ASP A 244 -3.56 -7.83 -17.98
N THR A 245 -4.09 -6.93 -18.81
CA THR A 245 -3.43 -6.50 -20.05
C THR A 245 -2.06 -5.91 -19.76
N PHE A 246 -1.93 -4.98 -18.80
CA PHE A 246 -0.64 -4.40 -18.41
C PHE A 246 0.38 -5.47 -17.99
N TYR A 247 -0.01 -6.38 -17.06
CA TYR A 247 0.90 -7.42 -16.60
C TYR A 247 1.23 -8.46 -17.69
N SER A 248 0.35 -8.66 -18.69
CA SER A 248 0.66 -9.56 -19.81
C SER A 248 1.80 -9.05 -20.68
N GLU A 249 1.95 -7.73 -20.81
CA GLU A 249 2.93 -7.08 -21.70
C GLU A 249 4.32 -6.90 -21.09
N ILE A 250 4.49 -7.06 -19.77
CA ILE A 250 5.77 -6.81 -19.09
C ILE A 250 6.47 -8.09 -18.66
N ASP A 251 7.79 -8.08 -18.65
CA ASP A 251 8.64 -9.19 -18.23
C ASP A 251 9.15 -9.02 -16.80
N ILE A 252 9.50 -7.79 -16.39
CA ILE A 252 9.99 -7.48 -15.05
C ILE A 252 9.23 -6.27 -14.47
N TYR A 253 8.77 -6.40 -13.24
CA TYR A 253 8.09 -5.31 -12.55
C TYR A 253 9.08 -4.48 -11.72
N LEU A 254 9.08 -3.16 -11.91
CA LEU A 254 9.88 -2.22 -11.14
C LEU A 254 9.02 -1.54 -10.08
N SER A 255 9.36 -1.76 -8.82
CA SER A 255 8.85 -1.03 -7.68
C SER A 255 9.98 -0.18 -7.12
N THR A 256 9.91 1.15 -7.28
CA THR A 256 11.01 2.05 -6.93
C THR A 256 10.64 3.12 -5.89
N PRO A 257 9.72 2.86 -4.93
CA PRO A 257 9.22 3.89 -4.02
C PRO A 257 10.26 4.32 -2.99
N VAL A 258 10.04 5.52 -2.46
CA VAL A 258 10.76 6.06 -1.28
C VAL A 258 10.27 5.39 0.00
N THR A 259 9.01 5.00 0.04
CA THR A 259 8.34 4.33 1.16
C THR A 259 7.18 3.47 0.64
N GLU A 260 7.11 2.23 1.08
CA GLU A 260 6.05 1.30 0.71
C GLU A 260 5.72 0.35 1.87
N PRO A 261 4.55 0.51 2.50
CA PRO A 261 4.18 -0.29 3.67
C PRO A 261 4.14 -1.79 3.43
N PHE A 262 3.87 -2.24 2.17
CA PHE A 262 3.84 -3.65 1.85
C PHE A 262 4.14 -3.94 0.36
N GLY A 263 3.39 -3.35 -0.60
CA GLY A 263 3.63 -3.57 -2.04
C GLY A 263 2.62 -4.50 -2.70
N LEU A 264 1.34 -4.15 -2.67
CA LEU A 264 0.28 -4.97 -3.29
C LEU A 264 0.47 -5.16 -4.80
N SER A 265 0.94 -4.15 -5.54
CA SER A 265 1.25 -4.27 -6.96
C SER A 265 2.39 -5.25 -7.26
N CYS A 266 3.32 -5.43 -6.32
CA CYS A 266 4.35 -6.45 -6.42
C CYS A 266 3.75 -7.86 -6.32
N ILE A 267 2.79 -8.07 -5.39
CA ILE A 267 2.06 -9.34 -5.28
C ILE A 267 1.26 -9.63 -6.55
N GLU A 268 0.64 -8.61 -7.14
CA GLU A 268 -0.08 -8.73 -8.41
C GLU A 268 0.84 -9.17 -9.55
N ALA A 269 2.06 -8.63 -9.62
CA ALA A 269 3.07 -9.03 -10.60
C ALA A 269 3.54 -10.48 -10.36
N LEU A 270 3.91 -10.82 -9.13
CA LEU A 270 4.36 -12.16 -8.74
C LEU A 270 3.32 -13.23 -9.03
N ALA A 271 2.03 -12.94 -8.82
CA ALA A 271 0.94 -13.86 -9.14
C ALA A 271 0.82 -14.19 -10.64
N ARG A 272 1.44 -13.40 -11.49
CA ARG A 272 1.51 -13.60 -12.95
C ARG A 272 2.87 -14.12 -13.43
N GLY A 273 3.71 -14.56 -12.49
CA GLY A 273 5.05 -15.05 -12.78
C GLY A 273 6.04 -13.95 -13.20
N ILE A 274 5.80 -12.71 -12.82
CA ILE A 274 6.65 -11.57 -13.16
C ILE A 274 7.59 -11.27 -12.00
N PRO A 275 8.91 -11.42 -12.16
CA PRO A 275 9.90 -11.06 -11.15
C PRO A 275 9.89 -9.57 -10.82
N VAL A 276 10.23 -9.21 -9.57
CA VAL A 276 10.17 -7.85 -9.06
C VAL A 276 11.53 -7.32 -8.65
N ILE A 277 11.86 -6.10 -9.09
CA ILE A 277 12.98 -5.32 -8.56
C ILE A 277 12.42 -4.27 -7.59
N TYR A 278 12.99 -4.20 -6.37
CA TYR A 278 12.40 -3.39 -5.30
C TYR A 278 13.45 -2.87 -4.31
N PRO A 279 13.21 -1.75 -3.59
CA PRO A 279 14.06 -1.32 -2.49
C PRO A 279 13.84 -2.17 -1.24
N ASN A 280 14.91 -2.56 -0.56
CA ASN A 280 14.86 -3.18 0.77
C ASN A 280 14.48 -2.14 1.82
N ILE A 281 13.20 -1.78 1.85
CA ILE A 281 12.65 -0.73 2.72
C ILE A 281 11.24 -1.09 3.15
N ASP A 282 10.89 -0.65 4.34
CA ASP A 282 9.56 -0.81 4.92
C ASP A 282 9.08 -2.29 4.84
N GLY A 283 7.87 -2.53 4.34
CA GLY A 283 7.28 -3.86 4.25
C GLY A 283 7.49 -4.60 2.92
N GLN A 284 8.20 -4.04 1.96
CA GLN A 284 8.40 -4.70 0.66
C GLN A 284 9.14 -6.05 0.75
N PRO A 285 10.17 -6.23 1.62
CA PRO A 285 10.79 -7.54 1.81
C PRO A 285 9.86 -8.62 2.40
N GLU A 286 8.69 -8.24 2.91
CA GLU A 286 7.67 -9.20 3.37
C GLU A 286 6.73 -9.65 2.25
N ALA A 287 6.57 -8.82 1.21
CA ALA A 287 5.79 -9.15 0.02
C ALA A 287 6.57 -9.95 -1.01
N ILE A 288 7.90 -9.75 -1.06
CA ILE A 288 8.78 -10.31 -2.10
C ILE A 288 9.92 -11.08 -1.43
N LYS A 289 10.11 -12.34 -1.78
CA LYS A 289 11.22 -13.15 -1.27
C LYS A 289 12.48 -12.83 -2.06
N ASP A 290 13.43 -12.16 -1.40
CA ASP A 290 14.68 -11.71 -2.01
C ASP A 290 15.49 -12.85 -2.63
N LYS A 291 16.08 -12.61 -3.82
CA LYS A 291 16.84 -13.57 -4.62
C LYS A 291 16.12 -14.88 -4.95
N TYR A 292 14.82 -14.91 -4.71
CA TYR A 292 13.96 -16.03 -5.04
C TYR A 292 12.97 -15.66 -6.13
N CYS A 293 12.12 -14.67 -5.93
CA CYS A 293 11.13 -14.20 -6.89
C CYS A 293 11.31 -12.70 -7.27
N GLY A 294 12.40 -12.10 -6.83
CA GLY A 294 12.78 -10.72 -7.13
C GLY A 294 14.11 -10.38 -6.47
N ILE A 295 14.60 -9.17 -6.71
CA ILE A 295 15.85 -8.69 -6.12
C ILE A 295 15.60 -7.40 -5.34
N GLY A 296 15.92 -7.47 -4.04
CA GLY A 296 15.86 -6.34 -3.13
C GLY A 296 17.17 -5.54 -3.15
N ILE A 297 17.07 -4.25 -3.42
CA ILE A 297 18.22 -3.34 -3.50
C ILE A 297 18.25 -2.43 -2.28
N LYS A 298 19.42 -2.30 -1.64
CA LYS A 298 19.59 -1.36 -0.55
C LYS A 298 19.49 0.08 -1.06
N PRO A 299 18.58 0.92 -0.51
CA PRO A 299 18.49 2.33 -0.91
C PRO A 299 19.73 3.11 -0.49
N THR A 300 20.42 3.71 -1.45
CA THR A 300 21.67 4.47 -1.23
C THR A 300 21.57 5.91 -1.69
N LEU A 301 20.70 6.24 -2.65
CA LEU A 301 20.58 7.57 -3.27
C LEU A 301 19.74 8.51 -2.40
N PRO A 302 20.32 9.58 -1.79
CA PRO A 302 19.57 10.56 -1.01
C PRO A 302 18.59 11.38 -1.89
N ILE A 303 17.48 11.84 -1.30
CA ILE A 303 16.48 12.67 -2.00
C ILE A 303 17.09 13.90 -2.69
N PRO A 304 18.01 14.69 -2.06
CA PRO A 304 18.62 15.83 -2.75
C PRO A 304 19.45 15.46 -3.99
N GLU A 305 20.11 14.31 -3.98
CA GLU A 305 20.85 13.80 -5.14
C GLU A 305 19.91 13.31 -6.23
N TYR A 306 18.83 12.60 -5.84
CA TYR A 306 17.76 12.23 -6.77
C TYR A 306 17.16 13.46 -7.47
N HIS A 307 16.87 14.54 -6.72
CA HIS A 307 16.37 15.79 -7.30
C HIS A 307 17.36 16.38 -8.32
N LYS A 308 18.67 16.39 -8.03
CA LYS A 308 19.69 16.85 -8.98
C LYS A 308 19.73 16.03 -10.27
N LEU A 309 19.48 14.71 -10.19
CA LEU A 309 19.50 13.82 -11.34
C LEU A 309 18.22 13.91 -12.18
N THR A 310 17.09 14.23 -11.57
CA THR A 310 15.76 14.08 -12.21
C THR A 310 14.98 15.37 -12.32
N ASN A 311 15.34 16.40 -11.57
CA ASN A 311 14.54 17.60 -11.33
C ASN A 311 13.13 17.31 -10.74
N LEU A 312 12.92 16.11 -10.16
CA LEU A 312 11.66 15.71 -9.54
C LEU A 312 11.69 15.93 -8.03
N ASP A 313 10.60 16.47 -7.50
CA ASP A 313 10.46 16.71 -6.07
C ASP A 313 9.85 15.50 -5.33
N ILE A 314 10.40 15.22 -4.17
CA ILE A 314 9.85 14.25 -3.22
C ILE A 314 9.55 14.96 -1.90
N ASN A 315 8.29 15.21 -1.65
CA ASN A 315 7.85 15.80 -0.38
C ASN A 315 7.52 14.69 0.63
N PHE A 316 8.55 14.23 1.35
CA PHE A 316 8.41 13.23 2.41
C PHE A 316 9.28 13.61 3.61
N PRO A 317 8.76 14.42 4.55
CA PRO A 317 9.54 14.92 5.70
C PRO A 317 9.68 13.90 6.83
N TYR A 318 9.31 12.64 6.60
CA TYR A 318 9.29 11.58 7.61
C TYR A 318 10.46 10.61 7.41
N LYS A 319 10.65 9.74 8.40
CA LYS A 319 11.60 8.62 8.32
C LYS A 319 10.90 7.40 7.71
N VAL A 320 11.70 6.51 7.15
CA VAL A 320 11.31 5.19 6.65
C VAL A 320 11.85 4.11 7.57
N TYR A 321 11.30 2.91 7.50
CA TYR A 321 11.77 1.78 8.29
C TYR A 321 12.82 0.98 7.51
N ASP A 322 13.98 0.78 8.12
CA ASP A 322 15.01 -0.14 7.62
C ASP A 322 14.81 -1.52 8.28
N PRO A 323 14.37 -2.54 7.52
CA PRO A 323 14.07 -3.86 8.07
C PRO A 323 15.32 -4.64 8.49
N ILE A 324 16.50 -4.25 8.02
CA ILE A 324 17.76 -4.92 8.36
C ILE A 324 18.27 -4.45 9.73
N SER A 325 18.24 -3.16 9.99
CA SER A 325 18.71 -2.57 11.25
C SER A 325 17.61 -2.42 12.31
N ASP A 326 16.36 -2.70 11.99
CA ASP A 326 15.17 -2.47 12.82
C ASP A 326 15.08 -1.02 13.35
N THR A 327 15.33 -0.05 12.48
CA THR A 327 15.36 1.37 12.84
C THR A 327 14.62 2.26 11.86
N LEU A 328 14.28 3.48 12.32
CA LEU A 328 13.77 4.54 11.45
C LEU A 328 14.91 5.38 10.90
N THR A 329 15.11 5.35 9.58
CA THR A 329 16.19 6.04 8.87
C THR A 329 15.70 7.17 7.98
N ALA A 330 16.63 7.99 7.48
CA ALA A 330 16.30 8.98 6.45
C ALA A 330 15.90 8.28 5.14
N PRO A 331 14.88 8.78 4.42
CA PRO A 331 14.46 8.21 3.16
C PRO A 331 15.51 8.33 2.08
N LYS A 332 15.71 7.26 1.32
CA LYS A 332 16.60 7.16 0.16
C LYS A 332 15.94 6.36 -0.93
N LEU A 333 16.40 6.51 -2.16
CA LEU A 333 16.01 5.69 -3.30
C LEU A 333 17.12 4.68 -3.64
N ILE A 334 16.78 3.70 -4.45
CA ILE A 334 17.78 2.80 -5.04
C ILE A 334 18.57 3.52 -6.15
N SER A 335 19.82 3.10 -6.36
CA SER A 335 20.63 3.61 -7.46
C SER A 335 20.12 3.07 -8.80
N PRO A 336 20.05 3.88 -9.87
CA PRO A 336 19.72 3.40 -11.20
C PRO A 336 20.67 2.30 -11.71
N GLN A 337 21.95 2.38 -11.37
CA GLN A 337 22.98 1.41 -11.76
C GLN A 337 22.77 0.06 -11.06
N ASP A 338 22.46 0.07 -9.74
CA ASP A 338 22.16 -1.16 -9.00
C ASP A 338 20.86 -1.79 -9.52
N CYS A 339 19.88 -0.96 -9.89
CA CYS A 339 18.63 -1.40 -10.49
C CYS A 339 18.90 -2.11 -11.84
N ALA A 340 19.70 -1.50 -12.74
CA ALA A 340 20.07 -2.10 -14.02
C ALA A 340 20.84 -3.41 -13.84
N SER A 341 21.79 -3.47 -12.92
CA SER A 341 22.57 -4.69 -12.62
C SER A 341 21.65 -5.82 -12.11
N SER A 342 20.68 -5.49 -11.24
CA SER A 342 19.70 -6.46 -10.73
C SER A 342 18.78 -6.98 -11.83
N ILE A 343 18.38 -6.13 -12.78
CA ILE A 343 17.59 -6.54 -13.95
C ILE A 343 18.37 -7.55 -14.80
N ILE A 344 19.67 -7.30 -15.07
CA ILE A 344 20.54 -8.22 -15.82
C ILE A 344 20.64 -9.58 -15.11
N GLU A 345 20.75 -9.59 -13.77
CA GLU A 345 20.77 -10.83 -12.98
C GLU A 345 19.45 -11.61 -13.16
N VAL A 346 18.31 -10.93 -13.13
CA VAL A 346 16.99 -11.56 -13.35
C VAL A 346 16.89 -12.10 -14.78
N ILE A 347 17.32 -11.35 -15.79
CA ILE A 347 17.31 -11.79 -17.21
C ILE A 347 18.07 -13.10 -17.38
N ASN A 348 19.27 -13.18 -16.83
CA ASN A 348 20.13 -14.35 -16.96
C ASN A 348 19.56 -15.62 -16.30
N ASN A 349 18.56 -15.47 -15.42
CA ASN A 349 17.94 -16.56 -14.66
C ASN A 349 16.40 -16.47 -14.72
N TYR A 350 15.84 -15.89 -15.80
CA TYR A 350 14.45 -15.46 -15.87
C TYR A 350 13.45 -16.57 -15.54
N ASP A 351 13.59 -17.74 -16.16
CA ASP A 351 12.67 -18.87 -15.98
C ASP A 351 12.60 -19.33 -14.51
N ILE A 352 13.74 -19.29 -13.82
CA ILE A 352 13.81 -19.63 -12.38
C ILE A 352 13.07 -18.57 -11.56
N PHE A 353 13.33 -17.27 -11.79
CA PHE A 353 12.66 -16.19 -11.07
C PHE A 353 11.15 -16.18 -11.35
N SER A 354 10.73 -16.43 -12.58
CA SER A 354 9.33 -16.49 -12.97
C SER A 354 8.59 -17.65 -12.29
N GLN A 355 9.16 -18.86 -12.31
CA GLN A 355 8.58 -20.01 -11.63
C GLN A 355 8.49 -19.77 -10.12
N ASN A 356 9.54 -19.24 -9.52
CA ASN A 356 9.61 -18.91 -8.11
C ASN A 356 8.60 -17.80 -7.72
N ALA A 357 8.31 -16.85 -8.62
CA ALA A 357 7.29 -15.84 -8.42
C ALA A 357 5.90 -16.46 -8.27
N ILE A 358 5.55 -17.41 -9.13
CA ILE A 358 4.30 -18.18 -9.02
C ILE A 358 4.26 -18.96 -7.70
N ASP A 359 5.33 -19.65 -7.36
CA ASP A 359 5.36 -20.48 -6.15
C ASP A 359 5.22 -19.63 -4.88
N TRP A 360 5.88 -18.48 -4.80
CA TRP A 360 5.75 -17.53 -3.70
C TRP A 360 4.35 -16.89 -3.66
N SER A 361 3.76 -16.64 -4.82
CA SER A 361 2.45 -16.02 -4.90
C SER A 361 1.32 -16.88 -4.32
N LYS A 362 1.47 -18.20 -4.25
CA LYS A 362 0.52 -19.11 -3.56
C LYS A 362 0.34 -18.75 -2.09
N GLU A 363 1.42 -18.27 -1.44
CA GLU A 363 1.38 -17.78 -0.06
C GLU A 363 0.74 -16.39 0.02
N THR A 364 1.16 -15.45 -0.86
CA THR A 364 0.73 -14.06 -0.83
C THR A 364 -0.70 -13.84 -1.37
N THR A 365 -1.30 -14.83 -2.01
CA THR A 365 -2.69 -14.80 -2.49
C THR A 365 -3.63 -15.74 -1.71
N ASN A 366 -3.17 -16.36 -0.63
CA ASN A 366 -4.02 -17.17 0.25
C ASN A 366 -4.98 -16.28 1.06
N TYR A 367 -5.99 -15.75 0.40
CA TYR A 367 -6.92 -14.79 0.99
C TYR A 367 -7.76 -15.38 2.13
N ASN A 368 -8.07 -16.67 2.09
CA ASN A 368 -8.77 -17.35 3.18
C ASN A 368 -7.93 -17.37 4.47
N LEU A 369 -6.61 -17.48 4.35
CA LEU A 369 -5.70 -17.37 5.50
C LEU A 369 -5.74 -15.94 6.05
N PHE A 370 -5.68 -14.91 5.19
CA PHE A 370 -5.80 -13.52 5.61
C PHE A 370 -7.11 -13.27 6.37
N ILE A 371 -8.26 -13.70 5.86
CA ILE A 371 -9.55 -13.53 6.54
C ILE A 371 -9.55 -14.17 7.93
N ARG A 372 -9.04 -15.40 8.05
CA ARG A 372 -8.97 -16.10 9.35
C ARG A 372 -8.07 -15.36 10.34
N GLU A 373 -6.87 -14.97 9.94
CA GLU A 373 -5.91 -14.24 10.77
C GLU A 373 -6.46 -12.87 11.18
N PHE A 374 -7.07 -12.14 10.24
CA PHE A 374 -7.63 -10.82 10.47
C PHE A 374 -8.84 -10.87 11.42
N GLU A 375 -9.78 -11.78 11.20
CA GLU A 375 -10.91 -11.96 12.08
C GLU A 375 -10.51 -12.48 13.47
N HIS A 376 -9.48 -13.32 13.54
CA HIS A 376 -8.92 -13.74 14.82
C HIS A 376 -8.32 -12.56 15.60
N ALA A 377 -7.50 -11.71 14.93
CA ALA A 377 -6.96 -10.51 15.54
C ALA A 377 -8.04 -9.53 15.99
N ILE A 378 -9.16 -9.42 15.27
CA ILE A 378 -10.31 -8.62 15.70
C ILE A 378 -10.98 -9.23 16.94
N ARG A 379 -11.19 -10.56 16.98
CA ARG A 379 -11.83 -11.26 18.12
C ARG A 379 -11.05 -11.14 19.42
N GLU A 380 -9.72 -11.24 19.37
CA GLU A 380 -8.85 -11.04 20.54
C GLU A 380 -9.01 -9.65 21.18
N ASN A 381 -9.53 -8.69 20.42
CA ASN A 381 -9.78 -7.32 20.87
C ASN A 381 -11.22 -7.08 21.34
N GLN A 382 -12.07 -8.08 21.37
CA GLN A 382 -13.42 -7.94 21.91
C GLN A 382 -13.35 -7.61 23.40
N ILE A 383 -14.12 -6.62 23.83
CA ILE A 383 -14.29 -6.37 25.27
C ILE A 383 -15.06 -7.56 25.84
N ILE A 384 -14.37 -8.40 26.63
CA ILE A 384 -15.03 -9.40 27.45
C ILE A 384 -15.69 -8.60 28.59
N ASN A 385 -16.98 -8.32 28.45
CA ASN A 385 -17.78 -7.86 29.57
C ASN A 385 -17.86 -9.04 30.55
N HIS A 386 -16.99 -9.07 31.53
CA HIS A 386 -17.22 -9.89 32.71
C HIS A 386 -18.43 -9.28 33.40
N SER A 387 -19.60 -9.88 33.16
CA SER A 387 -20.85 -9.64 33.86
C SER A 387 -20.74 -10.08 35.33
#